data_36b2f52cee9798e2381b3d7534b3aa6e
#
_entry.id   36b2f52cee9798e2381b3d7534b3aa6e
#
_cell.length_a   1.000
_cell.length_b   1.000
_cell.length_c   1.000
_cell.angle_alpha   90.00
_cell.angle_beta   90.00
_cell.angle_gamma   90.00
#
_symmetry.space_group_name_H-M   'P 1'
#
loop_
_entity.id
_entity.type
_entity.pdbx_description
1 polymer ?
#
loop_
_entity_poly.entity_id
_entity_poly.type
_entity_poly.pdbx_seq_one_letter_code
_entity_poly.pdbx_strand_id
1 'polypeptide(L)'
;MDFKEKEMNLELKEQDSEHNKKKKEEGSPKRKKGCFKRVLSVLVLVVIIGFSFFAGRQSVMTSNAYGTGLNNGKILRKLSMLEAFAGNYYLNKIDAENVENNIYKGFAKGLQDPYAEYYTPSEYQQLSEEDAGKYNGIGISIAKDTDTNYPEVVSVFKDQPAYKAGIKNGDLITAIDQKSTADMELQDVVSAIRSEDNDKVVLTIYRDKKTKDYTVEKTSVELDSVTYKMRKNKIGYIAVSQFHENTDEQFDKAVTDLESQGMKSLIIDLRDDGGGLLTTCTNMLSRLVAKDKMLVYTKDKKGKKEEFKSDSGKTVDVPMVVLVNGNTASASEIMTGCLKDYKKA
;
A
#
# COMPACT_ATOMS: atom_id res chain seq x y z
N MET A 1 41.87 -13.90 47.09
CA MET A 1 41.21 -15.08 47.67
C MET A 1 41.74 -16.30 46.99
N ASP A 2 42.32 -17.15 47.78
CA ASP A 2 43.55 -17.92 47.60
C ASP A 2 43.32 -19.23 46.89
N PHE A 3 44.25 -19.58 46.01
CA PHE A 3 44.25 -20.79 45.20
C PHE A 3 44.20 -22.09 46.06
N LYS A 4 44.62 -22.00 47.34
CA LYS A 4 44.61 -23.12 48.30
C LYS A 4 43.21 -23.51 48.82
N GLU A 5 42.23 -22.59 48.78
CA GLU A 5 40.86 -22.87 49.22
C GLU A 5 40.07 -23.67 48.17
N LYS A 6 40.46 -23.56 46.92
CA LYS A 6 39.86 -24.31 45.81
C LYS A 6 40.32 -25.78 45.74
N GLU A 7 41.58 -26.07 46.08
CA GLU A 7 42.11 -27.42 46.09
C GLU A 7 41.55 -28.24 47.26
N MET A 8 41.42 -27.63 48.44
CA MET A 8 40.85 -28.28 49.64
C MET A 8 39.37 -28.65 49.45
N ASN A 9 38.61 -27.87 48.68
CA ASN A 9 37.20 -28.16 48.37
C ASN A 9 37.04 -29.25 47.27
N LEU A 10 38.05 -29.51 46.47
CA LEU A 10 38.03 -30.61 45.51
C LEU A 10 38.32 -31.96 46.15
N GLU A 11 39.29 -32.00 47.08
CA GLU A 11 39.63 -33.27 47.83
C GLU A 11 38.48 -33.72 48.73
N LEU A 12 37.74 -32.83 49.38
CA LEU A 12 36.57 -33.16 50.19
C LEU A 12 35.39 -33.69 49.37
N LYS A 13 35.24 -33.29 48.09
CA LYS A 13 34.21 -33.82 47.21
C LYS A 13 34.55 -35.19 46.64
N GLU A 14 35.82 -35.55 46.48
CA GLU A 14 36.24 -36.88 46.04
C GLU A 14 36.10 -37.90 47.14
N GLN A 15 36.40 -37.56 48.41
CA GLN A 15 36.22 -38.48 49.53
C GLN A 15 34.77 -38.79 49.84
N ASP A 16 33.83 -37.84 49.68
CA ASP A 16 32.38 -38.07 49.80
C ASP A 16 31.82 -38.94 48.69
N SER A 17 32.43 -38.93 47.48
CA SER A 17 31.99 -39.74 46.37
C SER A 17 32.38 -41.22 46.49
N GLU A 18 33.50 -41.52 47.14
CA GLU A 18 33.93 -42.92 47.37
C GLU A 18 33.20 -43.59 48.54
N HIS A 19 32.83 -42.83 49.57
CA HIS A 19 32.08 -43.37 50.71
C HIS A 19 30.63 -43.71 50.37
N ASN A 20 30.04 -43.06 49.39
CA ASN A 20 28.70 -43.37 48.89
C ASN A 20 28.63 -44.52 47.85
N LYS A 21 29.77 -44.96 47.30
CA LYS A 21 29.81 -46.13 46.41
C LYS A 21 29.83 -47.48 47.14
N LYS A 22 30.28 -47.56 48.38
CA LYS A 22 30.38 -48.79 49.17
C LYS A 22 29.13 -49.20 49.95
N LYS A 23 28.07 -48.39 49.96
CA LYS A 23 26.79 -48.69 50.65
C LYS A 23 25.65 -49.14 49.74
N LYS A 24 25.89 -49.47 48.50
CA LYS A 24 24.85 -49.85 47.52
C LYS A 24 24.94 -51.29 46.98
N GLU A 25 25.62 -52.19 47.67
CA GLU A 25 25.62 -53.65 47.31
C GLU A 25 25.09 -54.50 48.48
N GLU A 26 23.81 -54.29 48.82
CA GLU A 26 23.05 -55.40 49.49
C GLU A 26 21.57 -55.25 49.14
N GLY A 27 21.01 -56.31 48.67
CA GLY A 27 19.86 -56.50 47.83
C GLY A 27 18.51 -56.04 48.34
N SER A 28 17.68 -55.64 47.39
CA SER A 28 16.23 -55.78 47.42
C SER A 28 15.63 -55.90 46.03
N PRO A 29 14.42 -56.45 45.82
CA PRO A 29 14.00 -57.09 44.57
C PRO A 29 13.64 -56.03 43.50
N LYS A 30 14.10 -56.25 42.25
CA LYS A 30 13.84 -55.44 41.06
C LYS A 30 12.35 -55.41 40.75
N ARG A 31 11.62 -54.39 41.24
CA ARG A 31 10.31 -53.99 40.70
C ARG A 31 10.49 -53.37 39.32
N LYS A 32 9.80 -53.91 38.28
CA LYS A 32 9.83 -53.48 36.88
C LYS A 32 9.27 -52.05 36.77
N LYS A 33 10.04 -51.00 37.11
CA LYS A 33 9.66 -49.55 36.98
C LYS A 33 9.88 -48.99 35.58
N GLY A 34 10.48 -49.73 34.64
CA GLY A 34 10.79 -49.26 33.29
C GLY A 34 9.60 -49.25 32.33
N CYS A 35 8.66 -50.18 32.49
CA CYS A 35 7.51 -50.28 31.60
C CYS A 35 6.46 -49.19 31.88
N PHE A 36 6.22 -48.87 33.16
CA PHE A 36 5.22 -47.88 33.57
C PHE A 36 5.62 -46.47 33.13
N LYS A 37 6.92 -46.10 33.22
CA LYS A 37 7.37 -44.76 32.73
C LYS A 37 7.26 -44.63 31.21
N ARG A 38 7.54 -45.71 30.44
CA ARG A 38 7.36 -45.66 28.97
C ARG A 38 5.91 -45.60 28.58
N VAL A 39 5.00 -46.32 29.25
CA VAL A 39 3.55 -46.25 29.00
C VAL A 39 3.01 -44.88 29.36
N LEU A 40 3.45 -44.32 30.49
CA LEU A 40 3.04 -42.94 30.90
C LEU A 40 3.55 -41.87 29.91
N SER A 41 4.79 -42.01 29.40
CA SER A 41 5.32 -41.06 28.39
C SER A 41 4.56 -41.14 27.07
N VAL A 42 4.16 -42.33 26.62
CA VAL A 42 3.36 -42.52 25.41
C VAL A 42 1.94 -41.95 25.61
N LEU A 43 1.34 -42.16 26.79
CA LEU A 43 0.03 -41.56 27.11
C LEU A 43 0.07 -40.03 27.13
N VAL A 44 1.11 -39.43 27.72
CA VAL A 44 1.31 -37.99 27.74
C VAL A 44 1.51 -37.46 26.31
N LEU A 45 2.26 -38.17 25.47
CA LEU A 45 2.45 -37.77 24.07
C LEU A 45 1.15 -37.83 23.28
N VAL A 46 0.33 -38.86 23.46
CA VAL A 46 -0.99 -39.01 22.83
C VAL A 46 -1.95 -37.90 23.29
N VAL A 47 -1.91 -37.53 24.58
CA VAL A 47 -2.71 -36.43 25.13
C VAL A 47 -2.27 -35.08 24.56
N ILE A 48 -0.96 -34.85 24.42
CA ILE A 48 -0.43 -33.62 23.81
C ILE A 48 -0.82 -33.52 22.33
N ILE A 49 -0.69 -34.63 21.58
CA ILE A 49 -1.11 -34.67 20.17
C ILE A 49 -2.63 -34.44 20.05
N GLY A 50 -3.43 -35.14 20.89
CA GLY A 50 -4.88 -34.96 20.94
C GLY A 50 -5.29 -33.54 21.31
N PHE A 51 -4.62 -32.94 22.29
CA PHE A 51 -4.88 -31.55 22.70
C PHE A 51 -4.47 -30.55 21.63
N SER A 52 -3.32 -30.76 20.97
CA SER A 52 -2.86 -29.92 19.87
C SER A 52 -3.81 -30.01 18.67
N PHE A 53 -4.31 -31.21 18.36
CA PHE A 53 -5.31 -31.42 17.33
C PHE A 53 -6.65 -30.75 17.68
N PHE A 54 -7.09 -30.88 18.94
CA PHE A 54 -8.33 -30.26 19.42
C PHE A 54 -8.21 -28.73 19.50
N ALA A 55 -7.11 -28.20 19.99
CA ALA A 55 -6.82 -26.77 20.03
C ALA A 55 -6.72 -26.18 18.61
N GLY A 56 -6.05 -26.87 17.68
CA GLY A 56 -6.00 -26.49 16.27
C GLY A 56 -7.40 -26.47 15.64
N ARG A 57 -8.21 -27.48 15.89
CA ARG A 57 -9.61 -27.51 15.41
C ARG A 57 -10.49 -26.42 16.02
N GLN A 58 -10.30 -26.08 17.29
CA GLN A 58 -11.02 -25.03 17.98
C GLN A 58 -10.60 -23.62 17.50
N SER A 59 -9.29 -23.44 17.21
CA SER A 59 -8.78 -22.20 16.62
C SER A 59 -9.38 -21.94 15.23
N VAL A 60 -9.53 -22.98 14.41
CA VAL A 60 -10.21 -22.86 13.10
C VAL A 60 -11.72 -22.62 13.25
N MET A 61 -12.36 -23.16 14.30
CA MET A 61 -13.80 -22.94 14.54
C MET A 61 -14.10 -21.54 15.12
N THR A 62 -13.20 -20.96 15.92
CA THR A 62 -13.40 -19.60 16.45
C THR A 62 -13.15 -18.50 15.42
N SER A 63 -12.41 -18.78 14.33
CA SER A 63 -12.28 -17.85 13.21
C SER A 63 -13.56 -17.68 12.38
N ASN A 64 -14.54 -18.58 12.54
CA ASN A 64 -15.83 -18.50 11.86
C ASN A 64 -16.79 -17.45 12.43
N ALA A 65 -16.49 -16.81 13.57
CA ALA A 65 -17.36 -15.81 14.18
C ALA A 65 -17.50 -14.50 13.34
N TYR A 66 -16.58 -14.29 12.38
CA TYR A 66 -16.62 -13.16 11.43
C TYR A 66 -16.56 -13.63 9.97
N GLY A 67 -16.73 -14.92 9.72
CA GLY A 67 -16.56 -15.52 8.41
C GLY A 67 -17.73 -15.23 7.48
N THR A 68 -17.40 -15.14 6.20
CA THR A 68 -18.31 -15.00 5.06
C THR A 68 -19.18 -16.24 4.83
N GLY A 69 -19.14 -17.25 5.71
CA GLY A 69 -19.73 -18.57 5.49
C GLY A 69 -18.95 -19.45 4.48
N LEU A 70 -17.79 -19.02 4.05
CA LEU A 70 -16.92 -19.77 3.15
C LEU A 70 -16.36 -21.02 3.84
N ASN A 71 -16.55 -22.18 3.20
CA ASN A 71 -15.97 -23.44 3.68
C ASN A 71 -14.51 -23.54 3.25
N ASN A 72 -13.60 -23.08 4.11
CA ASN A 72 -12.18 -23.05 3.85
C ASN A 72 -11.60 -24.40 3.40
N GLY A 73 -12.04 -25.51 3.99
CA GLY A 73 -11.58 -26.85 3.59
C GLY A 73 -11.97 -27.23 2.17
N LYS A 74 -13.17 -26.82 1.71
CA LYS A 74 -13.62 -27.05 0.33
C LYS A 74 -12.83 -26.22 -0.67
N ILE A 75 -12.58 -24.94 -0.33
CA ILE A 75 -11.82 -24.03 -1.17
C ILE A 75 -10.38 -24.53 -1.32
N LEU A 76 -9.68 -24.78 -0.22
CA LEU A 76 -8.30 -25.27 -0.24
C LEU A 76 -8.16 -26.56 -1.05
N ARG A 77 -9.08 -27.54 -0.86
CA ARG A 77 -9.06 -28.78 -1.64
C ARG A 77 -9.20 -28.52 -3.13
N LYS A 78 -10.09 -27.59 -3.52
CA LYS A 78 -10.30 -27.27 -4.94
C LYS A 78 -9.08 -26.55 -5.52
N LEU A 79 -8.48 -25.62 -4.79
CA LEU A 79 -7.25 -24.94 -5.20
C LEU A 79 -6.10 -25.94 -5.39
N SER A 80 -5.88 -26.86 -4.42
CA SER A 80 -4.85 -27.90 -4.55
C SER A 80 -5.09 -28.83 -5.74
N MET A 81 -6.36 -29.13 -6.06
CA MET A 81 -6.66 -29.93 -7.26
C MET A 81 -6.34 -29.15 -8.55
N LEU A 82 -6.65 -27.85 -8.60
CA LEU A 82 -6.32 -26.99 -9.74
C LEU A 82 -4.83 -26.83 -9.92
N GLU A 83 -4.08 -26.63 -8.82
CA GLU A 83 -2.62 -26.58 -8.82
C GLU A 83 -2.01 -27.88 -9.35
N ALA A 84 -2.45 -29.03 -8.83
CA ALA A 84 -1.98 -30.34 -9.31
C ALA A 84 -2.32 -30.57 -10.79
N PHE A 85 -3.51 -30.16 -11.25
CA PHE A 85 -3.89 -30.24 -12.64
C PHE A 85 -3.02 -29.35 -13.52
N ALA A 86 -2.82 -28.09 -13.14
CA ALA A 86 -1.97 -27.16 -13.85
C ALA A 86 -0.51 -27.65 -13.89
N GLY A 87 0.04 -28.11 -12.77
CA GLY A 87 1.39 -28.66 -12.69
C GLY A 87 1.65 -29.86 -13.61
N ASN A 88 0.59 -30.65 -13.95
CA ASN A 88 0.71 -31.79 -14.83
C ASN A 88 0.47 -31.48 -16.32
N TYR A 89 -0.33 -30.46 -16.63
CA TYR A 89 -0.83 -30.25 -18.01
C TYR A 89 -0.55 -28.87 -18.58
N TYR A 90 -0.15 -27.90 -17.76
CA TYR A 90 0.15 -26.55 -18.28
C TYR A 90 1.54 -26.54 -18.94
N LEU A 91 1.61 -26.00 -20.15
CA LEU A 91 2.81 -26.02 -20.97
C LEU A 91 3.92 -25.09 -20.45
N ASN A 92 3.54 -23.93 -19.89
CA ASN A 92 4.48 -22.91 -19.48
C ASN A 92 4.81 -23.01 -17.98
N LYS A 93 5.83 -22.30 -17.52
CA LYS A 93 6.15 -22.17 -16.12
C LYS A 93 5.01 -21.46 -15.39
N ILE A 94 4.57 -22.02 -14.26
CA ILE A 94 3.57 -21.38 -13.40
C ILE A 94 4.30 -20.36 -12.53
N ASP A 95 3.83 -19.14 -12.56
CA ASP A 95 4.21 -18.10 -11.62
C ASP A 95 3.31 -18.20 -10.39
N ALA A 96 3.87 -18.74 -9.32
CA ALA A 96 3.12 -19.01 -8.10
C ALA A 96 2.66 -17.72 -7.40
N GLU A 97 3.48 -16.67 -7.40
CA GLU A 97 3.15 -15.38 -6.82
C GLU A 97 2.00 -14.69 -7.56
N ASN A 98 2.05 -14.71 -8.89
CA ASN A 98 0.97 -14.17 -9.70
C ASN A 98 -0.34 -14.94 -9.50
N VAL A 99 -0.28 -16.26 -9.40
CA VAL A 99 -1.47 -17.09 -9.10
C VAL A 99 -2.04 -16.74 -7.73
N GLU A 100 -1.20 -16.63 -6.70
CA GLU A 100 -1.62 -16.27 -5.33
C GLU A 100 -2.29 -14.90 -5.29
N ASN A 101 -1.65 -13.88 -5.88
CA ASN A 101 -2.20 -12.52 -5.94
C ASN A 101 -3.56 -12.49 -6.66
N ASN A 102 -3.74 -13.26 -7.73
CA ASN A 102 -5.01 -13.35 -8.44
C ASN A 102 -6.11 -14.07 -7.65
N ILE A 103 -5.77 -15.00 -6.75
CA ILE A 103 -6.74 -15.60 -5.82
C ILE A 103 -7.26 -14.52 -4.85
N TYR A 104 -6.40 -13.67 -4.29
CA TYR A 104 -6.81 -12.57 -3.42
C TYR A 104 -7.65 -11.52 -4.15
N LYS A 105 -7.25 -11.13 -5.35
CA LYS A 105 -8.03 -10.25 -6.24
C LYS A 105 -9.40 -10.86 -6.56
N GLY A 106 -9.44 -12.15 -6.84
CA GLY A 106 -10.69 -12.89 -7.07
C GLY A 106 -11.61 -12.92 -5.86
N PHE A 107 -11.05 -13.00 -4.65
CA PHE A 107 -11.81 -12.91 -3.40
C PHE A 107 -12.43 -11.51 -3.25
N ALA A 108 -11.67 -10.44 -3.40
CA ALA A 108 -12.16 -9.08 -3.32
C ALA A 108 -13.28 -8.83 -4.34
N LYS A 109 -13.07 -9.21 -5.58
CA LYS A 109 -14.07 -9.11 -6.67
C LYS A 109 -15.34 -9.90 -6.35
N GLY A 110 -15.23 -11.03 -5.64
CA GLY A 110 -16.37 -11.87 -5.23
C GLY A 110 -17.29 -11.20 -4.19
N LEU A 111 -16.87 -10.11 -3.55
CA LEU A 111 -17.71 -9.34 -2.64
C LEU A 111 -18.75 -8.51 -3.39
N GLN A 112 -18.61 -8.33 -4.70
CA GLN A 112 -19.50 -7.53 -5.55
C GLN A 112 -19.62 -6.07 -5.07
N ASP A 113 -18.59 -5.57 -4.41
CA ASP A 113 -18.47 -4.19 -4.00
C ASP A 113 -17.44 -3.51 -4.92
N PRO A 114 -17.81 -2.46 -5.66
CA PRO A 114 -16.91 -1.78 -6.61
C PRO A 114 -15.72 -1.11 -5.93
N TYR A 115 -15.76 -0.92 -4.61
CA TYR A 115 -14.68 -0.32 -3.83
C TYR A 115 -13.80 -1.35 -3.12
N ALA A 116 -14.17 -2.64 -3.17
CA ALA A 116 -13.38 -3.70 -2.55
C ALA A 116 -12.30 -4.19 -3.51
N GLU A 117 -11.07 -3.82 -3.26
CA GLU A 117 -9.90 -4.22 -4.03
C GLU A 117 -8.83 -4.87 -3.16
N TYR A 118 -8.02 -5.71 -3.76
CA TYR A 118 -6.78 -6.23 -3.18
C TYR A 118 -5.61 -5.70 -4.00
N TYR A 119 -4.69 -5.06 -3.32
CA TYR A 119 -3.45 -4.56 -3.90
C TYR A 119 -2.27 -5.43 -3.47
N THR A 120 -1.40 -5.76 -4.40
CA THR A 120 -0.07 -6.28 -4.07
C THR A 120 0.76 -5.20 -3.36
N PRO A 121 1.86 -5.53 -2.68
CA PRO A 121 2.71 -4.51 -2.05
C PRO A 121 3.16 -3.40 -3.01
N SER A 122 3.51 -3.75 -4.25
CA SER A 122 3.92 -2.78 -5.26
C SER A 122 2.76 -1.90 -5.75
N GLU A 123 1.58 -2.48 -5.98
CA GLU A 123 0.37 -1.72 -6.34
C GLU A 123 -0.06 -0.78 -5.20
N TYR A 124 0.04 -1.25 -3.94
CA TYR A 124 -0.27 -0.42 -2.78
C TYR A 124 0.72 0.75 -2.61
N GLN A 125 2.01 0.51 -2.90
CA GLN A 125 3.00 1.58 -2.89
C GLN A 125 2.68 2.64 -3.95
N GLN A 126 2.32 2.23 -5.17
CA GLN A 126 1.91 3.16 -6.22
C GLN A 126 0.67 3.97 -5.83
N LEU A 127 -0.34 3.30 -5.29
CA LEU A 127 -1.54 3.98 -4.78
C LEU A 127 -1.17 5.00 -3.69
N SER A 128 -0.26 4.64 -2.77
CA SER A 128 0.20 5.55 -1.72
C SER A 128 0.96 6.75 -2.27
N GLU A 129 1.75 6.58 -3.34
CA GLU A 129 2.43 7.68 -4.04
C GLU A 129 1.42 8.60 -4.75
N GLU A 130 0.40 8.01 -5.39
CA GLU A 130 -0.69 8.77 -6.00
C GLU A 130 -1.47 9.56 -4.94
N ASP A 131 -1.87 8.92 -3.85
CA ASP A 131 -2.56 9.59 -2.74
C ASP A 131 -1.72 10.72 -2.13
N ALA A 132 -0.40 10.53 -2.00
CA ALA A 132 0.51 11.57 -1.52
C ALA A 132 0.64 12.76 -2.48
N GLY A 133 0.22 12.62 -3.74
CA GLY A 133 0.40 13.63 -4.79
C GLY A 133 1.88 13.87 -5.14
N LYS A 134 2.71 12.90 -4.85
CA LYS A 134 4.15 12.91 -5.14
C LYS A 134 4.68 11.51 -5.30
N TYR A 135 5.67 11.33 -6.13
CA TYR A 135 6.34 10.06 -6.32
C TYR A 135 7.84 10.25 -6.48
N ASN A 136 8.60 9.23 -6.14
CA ASN A 136 10.01 9.22 -6.42
C ASN A 136 10.24 8.80 -7.87
N GLY A 137 10.83 9.67 -8.66
CA GLY A 137 10.96 9.42 -10.10
C GLY A 137 11.87 10.40 -10.81
N ILE A 138 11.79 10.37 -12.13
CA ILE A 138 12.66 11.16 -13.01
C ILE A 138 11.93 12.24 -13.82
N GLY A 139 10.61 12.31 -13.71
CA GLY A 139 9.79 13.33 -14.40
C GLY A 139 9.60 13.06 -15.88
N ILE A 140 9.13 11.85 -16.25
CA ILE A 140 8.70 11.50 -17.61
C ILE A 140 7.33 10.83 -17.60
N SER A 141 6.61 10.90 -18.72
CA SER A 141 5.47 10.06 -19.04
C SER A 141 5.86 9.11 -20.16
N ILE A 142 5.52 7.84 -20.05
CA ILE A 142 5.84 6.81 -21.03
C ILE A 142 4.59 6.11 -21.54
N ALA A 143 4.63 5.63 -22.76
CA ALA A 143 3.63 4.74 -23.36
C ALA A 143 4.34 3.61 -24.11
N LYS A 144 3.64 2.54 -24.42
CA LYS A 144 4.20 1.45 -25.22
C LYS A 144 4.14 1.85 -26.70
N ASP A 145 5.28 1.91 -27.38
CA ASP A 145 5.34 2.12 -28.82
C ASP A 145 4.83 0.88 -29.54
N THR A 146 3.86 1.07 -30.45
CA THR A 146 3.18 -0.04 -31.14
C THR A 146 4.01 -0.72 -32.21
N ASP A 147 5.01 -0.05 -32.74
CA ASP A 147 5.84 -0.56 -33.84
C ASP A 147 7.04 -1.35 -33.31
N THR A 148 7.66 -0.87 -32.23
CA THR A 148 8.88 -1.45 -31.66
C THR A 148 8.64 -2.26 -30.41
N ASN A 149 7.48 -2.12 -29.77
CA ASN A 149 7.13 -2.71 -28.48
C ASN A 149 7.97 -2.20 -27.29
N TYR A 150 8.87 -1.23 -27.48
CA TYR A 150 9.62 -0.58 -26.42
C TYR A 150 8.79 0.53 -25.76
N PRO A 151 9.06 0.88 -24.47
CA PRO A 151 8.52 2.08 -23.87
C PRO A 151 9.06 3.34 -24.57
N GLU A 152 8.15 4.22 -25.01
CA GLU A 152 8.45 5.52 -25.58
C GLU A 152 8.22 6.63 -24.56
N VAL A 153 9.10 7.59 -24.50
CA VAL A 153 8.94 8.81 -23.70
C VAL A 153 7.97 9.74 -24.42
N VAL A 154 6.73 9.78 -23.97
CA VAL A 154 5.67 10.64 -24.51
C VAL A 154 5.88 12.10 -24.10
N SER A 155 6.29 12.31 -22.84
CA SER A 155 6.49 13.64 -22.30
C SER A 155 7.64 13.66 -21.31
N VAL A 156 8.43 14.74 -21.36
CA VAL A 156 9.46 15.04 -20.36
C VAL A 156 9.08 16.33 -19.64
N PHE A 157 8.94 16.27 -18.33
CA PHE A 157 8.55 17.43 -17.53
C PHE A 157 9.73 18.38 -17.37
N LYS A 158 9.44 19.66 -17.65
CA LYS A 158 10.46 20.71 -17.57
C LYS A 158 11.06 20.80 -16.16
N ASP A 159 12.36 21.07 -16.10
CA ASP A 159 13.15 21.21 -14.86
C ASP A 159 13.28 19.95 -14.00
N GLN A 160 12.68 18.82 -14.41
CA GLN A 160 12.82 17.52 -13.75
C GLN A 160 14.13 16.80 -14.15
N PRO A 161 14.55 15.76 -13.40
CA PRO A 161 15.84 15.10 -13.62
C PRO A 161 16.06 14.56 -15.03
N ALA A 162 15.08 13.94 -15.65
CA ALA A 162 15.18 13.43 -17.01
C ALA A 162 15.40 14.55 -18.05
N TYR A 163 14.73 15.71 -17.86
CA TYR A 163 14.95 16.90 -18.69
C TYR A 163 16.39 17.39 -18.57
N LYS A 164 16.91 17.50 -17.34
CA LYS A 164 18.30 17.92 -17.06
C LYS A 164 19.32 16.93 -17.61
N ALA A 165 19.01 15.64 -17.60
CA ALA A 165 19.85 14.59 -18.20
C ALA A 165 19.83 14.61 -19.74
N GLY A 166 18.89 15.31 -20.37
CA GLY A 166 18.79 15.44 -21.82
C GLY A 166 17.93 14.36 -22.48
N ILE A 167 17.05 13.71 -21.75
CA ILE A 167 15.98 12.83 -22.28
C ILE A 167 14.97 13.72 -23.01
N LYS A 168 14.37 13.20 -24.08
CA LYS A 168 13.44 13.93 -24.94
C LYS A 168 12.21 13.10 -25.27
N ASN A 169 11.16 13.80 -25.67
CA ASN A 169 9.98 13.14 -26.23
C ASN A 169 10.38 12.36 -27.49
N GLY A 170 9.81 11.16 -27.67
CA GLY A 170 10.12 10.25 -28.76
C GLY A 170 11.34 9.32 -28.49
N ASP A 171 11.97 9.41 -27.32
CA ASP A 171 13.01 8.47 -26.94
C ASP A 171 12.45 7.08 -26.65
N LEU A 172 13.05 6.03 -27.20
CA LEU A 172 12.71 4.67 -26.84
C LEU A 172 13.65 4.20 -25.70
N ILE A 173 13.07 3.72 -24.61
CA ILE A 173 13.82 3.15 -23.48
C ILE A 173 14.04 1.67 -23.78
N THR A 174 15.26 1.30 -24.20
CA THR A 174 15.58 -0.09 -24.59
C THR A 174 16.11 -0.94 -23.45
N ALA A 175 16.65 -0.31 -22.38
CA ALA A 175 17.01 -1.01 -21.15
C ALA A 175 16.96 -0.05 -19.96
N ILE A 176 16.82 -0.63 -18.76
CA ILE A 176 16.88 0.02 -17.45
C ILE A 176 17.89 -0.76 -16.61
N ASP A 177 18.93 -0.09 -16.09
CA ASP A 177 20.01 -0.71 -15.32
C ASP A 177 20.54 -1.99 -15.98
N GLN A 178 20.78 -1.90 -17.31
CA GLN A 178 21.26 -2.98 -18.21
C GLN A 178 20.26 -4.14 -18.44
N LYS A 179 19.03 -4.07 -17.91
CA LYS A 179 17.96 -5.06 -18.22
C LYS A 179 17.12 -4.57 -19.38
N SER A 180 16.96 -5.41 -20.41
CA SER A 180 16.13 -5.08 -21.57
C SER A 180 14.67 -4.85 -21.18
N THR A 181 14.04 -3.86 -21.81
CA THR A 181 12.62 -3.52 -21.61
C THR A 181 11.71 -4.14 -22.68
N ALA A 182 12.25 -4.87 -23.65
CA ALA A 182 11.51 -5.39 -24.80
C ALA A 182 10.31 -6.27 -24.43
N ASP A 183 10.47 -7.09 -23.38
CA ASP A 183 9.45 -8.04 -22.92
C ASP A 183 8.78 -7.59 -21.59
N MET A 184 9.05 -6.35 -21.15
CA MET A 184 8.45 -5.82 -19.92
C MET A 184 7.08 -5.21 -20.21
N GLU A 185 6.15 -5.43 -19.30
CA GLU A 185 4.92 -4.64 -19.28
C GLU A 185 5.22 -3.21 -18.84
N LEU A 186 4.41 -2.25 -19.28
CA LEU A 186 4.68 -0.83 -18.98
C LEU A 186 4.74 -0.54 -17.47
N GLN A 187 3.95 -1.27 -16.71
CA GLN A 187 3.93 -1.18 -15.25
C GLN A 187 5.26 -1.62 -14.60
N ASP A 188 5.86 -2.70 -15.13
CA ASP A 188 7.17 -3.18 -14.66
C ASP A 188 8.28 -2.19 -14.99
N VAL A 189 8.18 -1.53 -16.14
CA VAL A 189 9.10 -0.44 -16.54
C VAL A 189 9.00 0.74 -15.58
N VAL A 190 7.78 1.16 -15.24
CA VAL A 190 7.55 2.24 -14.25
C VAL A 190 8.11 1.84 -12.89
N SER A 191 7.84 0.62 -12.43
CA SER A 191 8.34 0.10 -11.16
C SER A 191 9.87 0.04 -11.13
N ALA A 192 10.51 -0.39 -12.22
CA ALA A 192 11.96 -0.45 -12.34
C ALA A 192 12.59 0.97 -12.30
N ILE A 193 11.98 1.95 -12.96
CA ILE A 193 12.45 3.35 -12.91
C ILE A 193 12.30 3.93 -11.51
N ARG A 194 11.21 3.60 -10.79
CA ARG A 194 10.89 4.13 -9.45
C ARG A 194 11.53 3.37 -8.30
N SER A 195 12.12 2.16 -8.54
CA SER A 195 12.69 1.31 -7.50
C SER A 195 13.50 2.13 -6.48
N GLU A 196 13.27 1.90 -5.20
CA GLU A 196 13.93 2.61 -4.09
C GLU A 196 15.35 2.10 -3.81
N ASP A 197 15.81 1.04 -4.50
CA ASP A 197 17.11 0.42 -4.26
C ASP A 197 18.28 1.38 -4.51
N ASN A 198 18.10 2.39 -5.37
CA ASN A 198 19.12 3.38 -5.70
C ASN A 198 18.51 4.76 -5.97
N ASP A 199 19.24 5.82 -5.61
CA ASP A 199 18.88 7.21 -5.92
C ASP A 199 19.02 7.58 -7.40
N LYS A 200 19.52 6.67 -8.23
CA LYS A 200 19.77 6.86 -9.65
C LYS A 200 19.26 5.67 -10.45
N VAL A 201 18.91 5.94 -11.69
CA VAL A 201 18.57 4.92 -12.68
C VAL A 201 19.37 5.18 -13.96
N VAL A 202 19.84 4.11 -14.60
CA VAL A 202 20.50 4.19 -15.89
C VAL A 202 19.52 3.77 -16.97
N LEU A 203 19.14 4.71 -17.84
CA LEU A 203 18.27 4.46 -18.98
C LEU A 203 19.10 4.34 -20.25
N THR A 204 19.00 3.20 -20.94
CA THR A 204 19.54 3.03 -22.28
C THR A 204 18.50 3.51 -23.28
N ILE A 205 18.79 4.64 -23.91
CA ILE A 205 17.89 5.34 -24.84
C ILE A 205 18.32 5.09 -26.27
N TYR A 206 17.36 4.68 -27.13
CA TYR A 206 17.53 4.67 -28.57
C TYR A 206 16.88 5.91 -29.18
N ARG A 207 17.72 6.73 -29.85
CA ARG A 207 17.35 7.98 -30.51
C ARG A 207 18.21 8.16 -31.75
N ASP A 208 17.65 8.61 -32.89
CA ASP A 208 18.38 8.89 -34.13
C ASP A 208 19.30 7.73 -34.59
N LYS A 209 18.78 6.50 -34.51
CA LYS A 209 19.50 5.26 -34.87
C LYS A 209 20.78 5.00 -34.03
N LYS A 210 20.84 5.58 -32.84
CA LYS A 210 21.94 5.38 -31.90
C LYS A 210 21.42 5.07 -30.52
N THR A 211 22.17 4.25 -29.80
CA THR A 211 21.90 3.92 -28.41
C THR A 211 22.87 4.65 -27.49
N LYS A 212 22.38 5.21 -26.40
CA LYS A 212 23.20 5.92 -25.40
C LYS A 212 22.61 5.75 -24.01
N ASP A 213 23.47 5.57 -23.02
CA ASP A 213 23.09 5.51 -21.61
C ASP A 213 22.99 6.92 -21.01
N TYR A 214 21.92 7.11 -20.23
CA TYR A 214 21.65 8.31 -19.45
C TYR A 214 21.49 7.91 -17.98
N THR A 215 22.40 8.38 -17.12
CA THR A 215 22.23 8.25 -15.68
C THR A 215 21.36 9.40 -15.19
N VAL A 216 20.23 9.09 -14.59
CA VAL A 216 19.25 10.07 -14.12
C VAL A 216 19.09 9.92 -12.61
N GLU A 217 19.24 11.02 -11.88
CA GLU A 217 18.93 11.06 -10.45
C GLU A 217 17.42 11.05 -10.25
N LYS A 218 16.94 10.25 -9.30
CA LYS A 218 15.54 10.25 -8.91
C LYS A 218 15.31 11.40 -7.93
N THR A 219 14.14 12.00 -7.99
CA THR A 219 13.71 13.03 -7.04
C THR A 219 12.24 12.88 -6.73
N SER A 220 11.81 13.47 -5.64
CA SER A 220 10.38 13.62 -5.39
C SER A 220 9.78 14.58 -6.43
N VAL A 221 8.88 14.08 -7.23
CA VAL A 221 8.10 14.82 -8.24
C VAL A 221 6.73 15.09 -7.64
N GLU A 222 6.40 16.36 -7.43
CA GLU A 222 5.07 16.75 -6.98
C GLU A 222 4.11 16.83 -8.17
N LEU A 223 2.88 16.39 -7.94
CA LEU A 223 1.79 16.48 -8.91
C LEU A 223 0.97 17.75 -8.63
N ASP A 224 0.85 18.59 -9.64
CA ASP A 224 -0.03 19.74 -9.59
C ASP A 224 -1.47 19.28 -9.84
N SER A 225 -2.28 19.23 -8.77
CA SER A 225 -3.72 18.89 -8.83
C SER A 225 -4.62 20.11 -8.88
N VAL A 226 -4.08 21.31 -8.68
CA VAL A 226 -4.84 22.56 -8.68
C VAL A 226 -4.28 23.51 -9.74
N THR A 227 -5.15 23.97 -10.64
CA THR A 227 -4.84 25.07 -11.54
C THR A 227 -5.79 26.21 -11.29
N TYR A 228 -5.31 27.46 -11.35
CA TYR A 228 -6.15 28.60 -11.08
C TYR A 228 -5.78 29.84 -11.90
N LYS A 229 -6.74 30.71 -12.06
CA LYS A 229 -6.54 32.00 -12.71
C LYS A 229 -7.63 33.01 -12.31
N MET A 230 -7.29 34.30 -12.31
CA MET A 230 -8.26 35.37 -12.27
C MET A 230 -8.86 35.57 -13.67
N ARG A 231 -10.18 35.50 -13.79
CA ARG A 231 -10.93 35.83 -15.02
C ARG A 231 -11.38 37.29 -15.01
N LYS A 232 -11.96 37.74 -16.12
CA LYS A 232 -12.61 39.10 -16.21
C LYS A 232 -13.62 39.24 -15.07
N ASN A 233 -13.90 40.50 -14.70
CA ASN A 233 -14.85 40.87 -13.64
C ASN A 233 -14.47 40.31 -12.24
N LYS A 234 -13.20 40.07 -11.99
CA LYS A 234 -12.69 39.54 -10.71
C LYS A 234 -13.29 38.18 -10.32
N ILE A 235 -13.55 37.34 -11.29
CA ILE A 235 -14.00 35.97 -11.07
C ILE A 235 -12.76 35.08 -10.90
N GLY A 236 -12.57 34.52 -9.70
CA GLY A 236 -11.60 33.45 -9.46
C GLY A 236 -12.07 32.14 -10.11
N TYR A 237 -11.17 31.45 -10.75
CA TYR A 237 -11.42 30.12 -11.30
C TYR A 237 -10.35 29.19 -10.78
N ILE A 238 -10.76 28.10 -10.12
CA ILE A 238 -9.90 27.04 -9.61
C ILE A 238 -10.42 25.73 -10.20
N ALA A 239 -9.57 24.97 -10.87
CA ALA A 239 -9.87 23.61 -11.30
C ALA A 239 -9.04 22.64 -10.44
N VAL A 240 -9.69 21.62 -9.92
CA VAL A 240 -9.10 20.54 -9.15
C VAL A 240 -9.26 19.27 -9.96
N SER A 241 -8.17 18.55 -10.19
CA SER A 241 -8.16 17.31 -10.97
C SER A 241 -8.19 16.06 -10.09
N GLN A 242 -7.73 16.16 -8.83
CA GLN A 242 -7.72 15.07 -7.86
C GLN A 242 -7.49 15.59 -6.43
N PHE A 243 -7.91 14.81 -5.42
CA PHE A 243 -7.70 15.13 -4.01
C PHE A 243 -6.53 14.32 -3.44
N HIS A 244 -5.29 14.72 -3.76
CA HIS A 244 -4.05 14.20 -3.16
C HIS A 244 -3.79 14.87 -1.80
N GLU A 245 -2.83 14.33 -1.02
CA GLU A 245 -2.46 14.91 0.28
C GLU A 245 -2.05 16.38 0.20
N ASN A 246 -1.38 16.79 -0.88
CA ASN A 246 -0.91 18.17 -1.09
C ASN A 246 -1.90 19.08 -1.80
N THR A 247 -3.09 18.60 -2.16
CA THR A 247 -4.10 19.38 -2.92
C THR A 247 -4.71 20.50 -2.08
N ASP A 248 -4.89 20.31 -0.78
CA ASP A 248 -5.44 21.33 0.11
C ASP A 248 -4.49 22.53 0.26
N GLU A 249 -3.19 22.31 0.34
CA GLU A 249 -2.16 23.37 0.35
C GLU A 249 -2.16 24.15 -0.98
N GLN A 250 -2.22 23.44 -2.13
CA GLN A 250 -2.31 24.05 -3.45
C GLN A 250 -3.60 24.87 -3.60
N PHE A 251 -4.73 24.36 -3.08
CA PHE A 251 -6.01 25.04 -3.09
C PHE A 251 -6.00 26.30 -2.21
N ASP A 252 -5.47 26.22 -0.98
CA ASP A 252 -5.38 27.39 -0.09
C ASP A 252 -4.48 28.47 -0.68
N LYS A 253 -3.37 28.11 -1.30
CA LYS A 253 -2.52 29.02 -2.07
C LYS A 253 -3.31 29.69 -3.19
N ALA A 254 -4.05 28.92 -4.00
CA ALA A 254 -4.84 29.44 -5.10
C ALA A 254 -5.91 30.45 -4.61
N VAL A 255 -6.62 30.10 -3.54
CA VAL A 255 -7.61 30.97 -2.91
C VAL A 255 -6.95 32.25 -2.40
N THR A 256 -5.85 32.12 -1.68
CA THR A 256 -5.13 33.27 -1.10
C THR A 256 -4.64 34.25 -2.18
N ASP A 257 -4.08 33.73 -3.26
CA ASP A 257 -3.62 34.51 -4.40
C ASP A 257 -4.78 35.24 -5.10
N LEU A 258 -5.91 34.55 -5.29
CA LEU A 258 -7.09 35.15 -5.91
C LEU A 258 -7.73 36.20 -5.00
N GLU A 259 -7.80 35.99 -3.68
CA GLU A 259 -8.24 36.98 -2.70
C GLU A 259 -7.34 38.21 -2.75
N SER A 260 -6.03 38.08 -2.81
CA SER A 260 -5.07 39.19 -2.91
C SER A 260 -5.25 40.03 -4.17
N GLN A 261 -5.70 39.40 -5.27
CA GLN A 261 -6.03 40.06 -6.54
C GLN A 261 -7.43 40.71 -6.51
N GLY A 262 -8.16 40.60 -5.40
CA GLY A 262 -9.49 41.21 -5.19
C GLY A 262 -10.62 40.42 -5.85
N MET A 263 -10.60 39.09 -5.72
CA MET A 263 -11.64 38.15 -6.15
C MET A 263 -13.00 38.57 -5.58
N LYS A 264 -14.03 38.56 -6.42
CA LYS A 264 -15.43 38.93 -6.06
C LYS A 264 -16.40 37.76 -6.19
N SER A 265 -16.02 36.68 -6.87
CA SER A 265 -16.77 35.45 -7.00
C SER A 265 -15.82 34.32 -7.36
N LEU A 266 -16.19 33.06 -7.08
CA LEU A 266 -15.35 31.89 -7.27
C LEU A 266 -16.07 30.82 -8.09
N ILE A 267 -15.39 30.26 -9.06
CA ILE A 267 -15.78 29.05 -9.76
C ILE A 267 -14.81 27.94 -9.34
N ILE A 268 -15.33 26.86 -8.79
CA ILE A 268 -14.59 25.61 -8.50
C ILE A 268 -15.00 24.59 -9.57
N ASP A 269 -14.05 24.12 -10.33
CA ASP A 269 -14.29 23.15 -11.41
C ASP A 269 -13.80 21.77 -10.97
N LEU A 270 -14.74 20.85 -10.75
CA LEU A 270 -14.54 19.45 -10.36
C LEU A 270 -14.96 18.50 -11.49
N ARG A 271 -15.08 18.98 -12.70
CA ARG A 271 -15.39 18.12 -13.84
C ARG A 271 -14.22 17.20 -14.11
N ASP A 272 -14.52 15.94 -14.37
CA ASP A 272 -13.56 14.86 -14.60
C ASP A 272 -12.65 14.55 -13.40
N ASP A 273 -12.99 15.06 -12.20
CA ASP A 273 -12.30 14.77 -10.95
C ASP A 273 -12.95 13.56 -10.26
N GLY A 274 -12.23 12.44 -10.25
CA GLY A 274 -12.67 11.18 -9.61
C GLY A 274 -12.66 11.18 -8.09
N GLY A 275 -12.22 12.28 -7.46
CA GLY A 275 -12.13 12.43 -6.01
C GLY A 275 -10.72 12.20 -5.47
N GLY A 276 -10.58 11.41 -4.40
CA GLY A 276 -9.35 11.14 -3.67
C GLY A 276 -9.58 11.18 -2.17
N LEU A 277 -8.62 11.74 -1.43
CA LEU A 277 -8.59 11.68 0.03
C LEU A 277 -9.69 12.52 0.70
N LEU A 278 -10.42 11.87 1.61
CA LEU A 278 -11.45 12.52 2.42
C LEU A 278 -10.88 13.63 3.31
N THR A 279 -9.70 13.42 3.89
CA THR A 279 -9.01 14.41 4.73
C THR A 279 -8.72 15.68 3.96
N THR A 280 -8.17 15.57 2.76
CA THR A 280 -7.89 16.70 1.87
C THR A 280 -9.17 17.46 1.51
N CYS A 281 -10.25 16.72 1.17
CA CYS A 281 -11.55 17.33 0.90
C CYS A 281 -12.08 18.13 2.11
N THR A 282 -11.98 17.56 3.32
CA THR A 282 -12.44 18.27 4.54
C THR A 282 -11.58 19.49 4.88
N ASN A 283 -10.28 19.45 4.64
CA ASN A 283 -9.38 20.58 4.79
C ASN A 283 -9.76 21.73 3.81
N MET A 284 -9.95 21.38 2.53
CA MET A 284 -10.41 22.37 1.53
C MET A 284 -11.78 22.94 1.87
N LEU A 285 -12.74 22.11 2.31
CA LEU A 285 -14.05 22.57 2.76
C LEU A 285 -13.96 23.46 3.99
N SER A 286 -13.02 23.24 4.89
CA SER A 286 -12.80 24.12 6.05
C SER A 286 -12.44 25.55 5.63
N ARG A 287 -11.86 25.74 4.46
CA ARG A 287 -11.58 27.06 3.87
C ARG A 287 -12.81 27.76 3.30
N LEU A 288 -13.90 27.02 3.06
CA LEU A 288 -15.11 27.48 2.40
C LEU A 288 -16.32 27.54 3.34
N VAL A 289 -16.36 26.73 4.38
CA VAL A 289 -17.49 26.57 5.31
C VAL A 289 -17.10 27.09 6.68
N ALA A 290 -18.02 27.78 7.35
CA ALA A 290 -17.78 28.38 8.67
C ALA A 290 -17.37 27.34 9.71
N LYS A 291 -16.53 27.77 10.64
CA LYS A 291 -16.01 26.94 11.73
C LYS A 291 -17.10 26.17 12.49
N ASP A 292 -16.76 24.99 12.99
CA ASP A 292 -17.61 24.09 13.76
C ASP A 292 -18.83 23.52 12.99
N LYS A 293 -18.97 23.81 11.70
CA LYS A 293 -19.99 23.19 10.85
C LYS A 293 -19.59 21.79 10.44
N MET A 294 -20.54 20.85 10.44
CA MET A 294 -20.30 19.49 9.99
C MET A 294 -20.13 19.47 8.47
N LEU A 295 -19.01 18.91 8.00
CA LEU A 295 -18.69 18.79 6.59
C LEU A 295 -19.20 17.48 6.00
N VAL A 296 -18.93 16.39 6.71
CA VAL A 296 -19.30 15.03 6.34
C VAL A 296 -19.26 14.14 7.57
N TYR A 297 -19.94 13.02 7.54
CA TYR A 297 -19.75 11.95 8.51
C TYR A 297 -19.65 10.60 7.80
N THR A 298 -18.85 9.69 8.37
CA THR A 298 -18.85 8.29 8.00
C THR A 298 -19.64 7.46 9.00
N LYS A 299 -20.15 6.31 8.59
CA LYS A 299 -20.90 5.39 9.45
C LYS A 299 -20.48 3.96 9.17
N ASP A 300 -20.01 3.26 10.20
CA ASP A 300 -19.64 1.86 10.07
C ASP A 300 -20.86 0.91 10.12
N LYS A 301 -20.63 -0.38 9.88
CA LYS A 301 -21.65 -1.42 9.93
C LYS A 301 -22.37 -1.53 11.29
N LYS A 302 -21.71 -1.10 12.39
CA LYS A 302 -22.27 -1.11 13.75
C LYS A 302 -23.05 0.17 14.07
N GLY A 303 -23.08 1.12 13.14
CA GLY A 303 -23.75 2.40 13.30
C GLY A 303 -22.94 3.47 14.00
N LYS A 304 -21.65 3.21 14.30
CA LYS A 304 -20.73 4.22 14.85
C LYS A 304 -20.48 5.27 13.79
N LYS A 305 -20.69 6.52 14.16
CA LYS A 305 -20.39 7.69 13.30
C LYS A 305 -19.06 8.29 13.66
N GLU A 306 -18.36 8.77 12.64
CA GLU A 306 -17.21 9.64 12.75
C GLU A 306 -17.54 10.92 11.99
N GLU A 307 -17.47 12.07 12.67
CA GLU A 307 -17.88 13.37 12.15
C GLU A 307 -16.65 14.24 11.85
N PHE A 308 -16.64 14.83 10.67
CA PHE A 308 -15.62 15.79 10.24
C PHE A 308 -16.25 17.18 10.23
N LYS A 309 -15.62 18.10 10.95
CA LYS A 309 -16.12 19.49 11.11
C LYS A 309 -15.10 20.48 10.59
N SER A 310 -15.58 21.60 10.10
CA SER A 310 -14.73 22.73 9.73
C SER A 310 -13.97 23.27 10.96
N ASP A 311 -12.67 23.42 10.84
CA ASP A 311 -11.78 23.93 11.86
C ASP A 311 -11.24 25.34 11.56
N SER A 312 -11.41 25.82 10.34
CA SER A 312 -10.90 27.12 9.89
C SER A 312 -11.69 28.29 10.47
N GLY A 313 -10.95 29.26 10.98
CA GLY A 313 -11.52 30.57 11.39
C GLY A 313 -11.67 31.57 10.23
N LYS A 314 -11.07 31.30 9.06
CA LYS A 314 -11.08 32.19 7.90
C LYS A 314 -11.73 31.52 6.71
N THR A 315 -12.89 31.98 6.30
CA THR A 315 -13.63 31.41 5.17
C THR A 315 -13.72 32.38 4.00
N VAL A 316 -13.77 31.82 2.81
CA VAL A 316 -14.09 32.55 1.58
C VAL A 316 -15.58 33.00 1.64
N ASP A 317 -15.82 34.32 1.59
CA ASP A 317 -17.16 34.86 1.66
C ASP A 317 -17.49 35.66 0.38
N VAL A 318 -17.44 34.95 -0.74
CA VAL A 318 -17.87 35.44 -2.05
C VAL A 318 -18.87 34.48 -2.67
N PRO A 319 -19.77 34.92 -3.56
CA PRO A 319 -20.61 34.00 -4.34
C PRO A 319 -19.78 33.00 -5.08
N MET A 320 -20.18 31.72 -5.03
CA MET A 320 -19.45 30.64 -5.68
C MET A 320 -20.34 29.70 -6.48
N VAL A 321 -19.76 29.06 -7.46
CA VAL A 321 -20.38 28.02 -8.31
C VAL A 321 -19.41 26.83 -8.39
N VAL A 322 -19.96 25.64 -8.30
CA VAL A 322 -19.21 24.38 -8.52
C VAL A 322 -19.65 23.78 -9.84
N LEU A 323 -18.68 23.45 -10.71
CA LEU A 323 -18.91 22.74 -11.97
C LEU A 323 -18.63 21.26 -11.77
N VAL A 324 -19.58 20.42 -12.17
CA VAL A 324 -19.49 18.97 -12.08
C VAL A 324 -19.96 18.33 -13.39
N ASN A 325 -19.58 17.05 -13.63
CA ASN A 325 -20.08 16.25 -14.73
C ASN A 325 -20.24 14.78 -14.34
N GLY A 326 -20.48 13.89 -15.30
CA GLY A 326 -20.69 12.47 -15.06
C GLY A 326 -19.46 11.70 -14.52
N ASN A 327 -18.27 12.29 -14.59
CA ASN A 327 -17.03 11.72 -14.10
C ASN A 327 -16.63 12.26 -12.72
N THR A 328 -17.37 13.25 -12.19
CA THR A 328 -17.17 13.76 -10.83
C THR A 328 -17.62 12.70 -9.82
N ALA A 329 -16.73 12.28 -8.90
CA ALA A 329 -17.01 11.20 -7.97
C ALA A 329 -16.39 11.39 -6.58
N SER A 330 -16.82 10.59 -5.58
CA SER A 330 -16.21 10.45 -4.25
C SER A 330 -16.00 11.79 -3.52
N ALA A 331 -14.77 12.19 -3.19
CA ALA A 331 -14.44 13.43 -2.48
C ALA A 331 -15.00 14.68 -3.18
N SER A 332 -15.02 14.70 -4.51
CA SER A 332 -15.62 15.78 -5.30
C SER A 332 -17.14 15.88 -5.13
N GLU A 333 -17.82 14.73 -4.96
CA GLU A 333 -19.25 14.72 -4.62
C GLU A 333 -19.50 15.21 -3.20
N ILE A 334 -18.63 14.85 -2.25
CA ILE A 334 -18.68 15.32 -0.86
C ILE A 334 -18.52 16.84 -0.82
N MET A 335 -17.53 17.40 -1.54
CA MET A 335 -17.34 18.85 -1.62
C MET A 335 -18.56 19.54 -2.20
N THR A 336 -19.07 19.05 -3.32
CA THR A 336 -20.23 19.60 -4.01
C THR A 336 -21.48 19.53 -3.13
N GLY A 337 -21.76 18.40 -2.51
CA GLY A 337 -22.89 18.17 -1.63
C GLY A 337 -22.86 19.07 -0.40
N CYS A 338 -21.71 19.16 0.26
CA CYS A 338 -21.53 20.01 1.42
C CYS A 338 -21.78 21.51 1.09
N LEU A 339 -21.18 22.01 0.01
CA LEU A 339 -21.37 23.41 -0.41
C LEU A 339 -22.82 23.73 -0.80
N LYS A 340 -23.51 22.77 -1.46
CA LYS A 340 -24.93 22.86 -1.79
C LYS A 340 -25.80 22.88 -0.53
N ASP A 341 -25.57 22.00 0.44
CA ASP A 341 -26.35 21.90 1.68
C ASP A 341 -26.23 23.18 2.51
N TYR A 342 -25.07 23.81 2.54
CA TYR A 342 -24.86 25.11 3.19
C TYR A 342 -25.24 26.29 2.32
N LYS A 343 -25.78 26.09 1.11
CA LYS A 343 -26.16 27.16 0.15
C LYS A 343 -24.99 28.10 -0.14
N LYS A 344 -23.79 27.60 -0.19
CA LYS A 344 -22.57 28.33 -0.55
C LYS A 344 -22.34 28.33 -2.06
N ALA A 345 -22.80 27.25 -2.75
CA ALA A 345 -22.70 27.11 -4.20
C ALA A 345 -23.98 26.48 -4.77
#